data_5e657bc93dd56aafa5493361ef967400
#
_entry.id   5e657bc93dd56aafa5493361ef967400
#
_cell.length_a   1.000
_cell.length_b   1.000
_cell.length_c   1.000
_cell.angle_alpha   90.00
_cell.angle_beta   90.00
_cell.angle_gamma   90.00
#
_symmetry.space_group_name_H-M   'P 1'
#
loop_
_entity.id
_entity.type
_entity.pdbx_description
1 polymer ?
#
loop_
_entity_poly.entity_id
_entity_poly.type
_entity_poly.pdbx_seq_one_letter_code
_entity_poly.pdbx_strand_id
1 'polypeptide(L)'
;MNPAPNPNPNADANPALLEVTGVAKQFGGLRAVDNVSLSVKRGEIVSIIGPNGAGKTTFFNLLTGQLAPTEGEVRFRGQAINQLPPHARAKLGMGRTFQIAKPLTALNALENVMIGAFLHDASLNVARDKAMAVLERVGMAHLAARRAGDLTLSERRRLEVARALALQPQIVLLDEVMAGLNQSEVAHEIALLKELHAQGLTFLIIEHNLKVVRAFSDRVVVLDRGKQIAQGTADEILSSPVVIEAYLGVGHAGSGREAASAHVMNVTKVTQGSRA
;
A
#
# COMPACT_ATOMS: atom_id res chain seq x y z
N MET A 1 49.47 -5.23 -8.63
CA MET A 1 48.18 -5.16 -9.30
C MET A 1 47.26 -6.07 -8.53
N ASN A 2 46.36 -5.51 -7.73
CA ASN A 2 45.32 -6.29 -7.04
C ASN A 2 44.17 -6.57 -8.05
N PRO A 3 43.64 -7.80 -8.13
CA PRO A 3 42.49 -8.08 -8.98
C PRO A 3 41.25 -7.39 -8.43
N ALA A 4 40.46 -6.82 -9.34
CA ALA A 4 39.17 -6.20 -9.03
C ALA A 4 38.23 -7.21 -8.32
N PRO A 5 37.39 -6.77 -7.38
CA PRO A 5 36.46 -7.66 -6.70
C PRO A 5 35.47 -8.26 -7.71
N ASN A 6 35.36 -9.60 -7.67
CA ASN A 6 34.47 -10.40 -8.47
C ASN A 6 33.02 -9.95 -8.26
N PRO A 7 32.19 -9.66 -9.30
CA PRO A 7 30.79 -9.32 -9.11
C PRO A 7 30.06 -10.52 -8.50
N ASN A 8 29.31 -10.24 -7.44
CA ASN A 8 28.53 -11.20 -6.67
C ASN A 8 27.57 -11.99 -7.61
N PRO A 9 27.68 -13.34 -7.76
CA PRO A 9 26.84 -14.11 -8.67
C PRO A 9 25.38 -14.28 -8.22
N ASN A 10 24.98 -13.65 -7.11
CA ASN A 10 23.61 -13.65 -6.58
C ASN A 10 22.89 -12.30 -6.79
N ALA A 11 23.15 -11.59 -7.88
CA ALA A 11 22.25 -10.52 -8.29
C ALA A 11 20.92 -11.17 -8.69
N ASP A 12 19.92 -11.06 -7.81
CA ASP A 12 18.54 -11.54 -8.01
C ASP A 12 18.08 -11.25 -9.45
N ALA A 13 17.54 -12.27 -10.13
CA ALA A 13 17.04 -12.17 -11.50
C ALA A 13 15.87 -11.16 -11.65
N ASN A 14 15.36 -10.59 -10.55
CA ASN A 14 14.34 -9.57 -10.48
C ASN A 14 14.77 -8.45 -9.54
N PRO A 15 15.42 -7.37 -10.06
CA PRO A 15 15.89 -6.26 -9.25
C PRO A 15 14.71 -5.55 -8.56
N ALA A 16 14.96 -5.02 -7.35
CA ALA A 16 13.95 -4.30 -6.61
C ALA A 16 13.43 -3.09 -7.40
N LEU A 17 12.10 -2.95 -7.43
CA LEU A 17 11.43 -1.80 -8.04
C LEU A 17 11.51 -0.57 -7.12
N LEU A 18 11.33 -0.79 -5.81
CA LEU A 18 11.46 0.20 -4.75
C LEU A 18 12.43 -0.31 -3.70
N GLU A 19 13.44 0.49 -3.35
CA GLU A 19 14.40 0.22 -2.30
C GLU A 19 14.41 1.35 -1.29
N VAL A 20 14.40 0.99 -0.02
CA VAL A 20 14.42 1.90 1.12
C VAL A 20 15.53 1.43 2.05
N THR A 21 16.48 2.28 2.33
CA THR A 21 17.65 1.94 3.14
C THR A 21 17.77 2.91 4.31
N GLY A 22 17.59 2.41 5.53
CA GLY A 22 17.82 3.14 6.76
C GLY A 22 17.02 4.43 6.90
N VAL A 23 15.81 4.50 6.32
CA VAL A 23 15.02 5.73 6.31
C VAL A 23 14.52 6.06 7.71
N ALA A 24 14.74 7.32 8.11
CA ALA A 24 14.23 7.87 9.35
C ALA A 24 13.51 9.21 9.12
N LYS A 25 12.55 9.51 10.02
CA LYS A 25 11.89 10.81 10.08
C LYS A 25 11.72 11.26 11.52
N GLN A 26 12.28 12.42 11.79
CA GLN A 26 12.21 13.09 13.08
C GLN A 26 11.38 14.37 12.98
N PHE A 27 10.48 14.59 13.93
CA PHE A 27 9.72 15.81 14.12
C PHE A 27 10.03 16.36 15.52
N GLY A 28 10.87 17.39 15.60
CA GLY A 28 11.39 17.85 16.89
C GLY A 28 12.07 16.74 17.67
N GLY A 29 11.58 16.40 18.85
CA GLY A 29 12.09 15.29 19.68
C GLY A 29 11.51 13.92 19.34
N LEU A 30 10.49 13.82 18.48
CA LEU A 30 9.81 12.56 18.16
C LEU A 30 10.39 11.92 16.89
N ARG A 31 10.89 10.71 16.99
CA ARG A 31 11.32 9.88 15.87
C ARG A 31 10.15 9.01 15.40
N ALA A 32 9.40 9.51 14.41
CA ALA A 32 8.19 8.86 13.91
C ALA A 32 8.46 7.66 12.99
N VAL A 33 9.61 7.64 12.31
CA VAL A 33 10.17 6.51 11.58
C VAL A 33 11.65 6.45 11.94
N ASP A 34 12.15 5.26 12.27
CA ASP A 34 13.48 5.05 12.81
C ASP A 34 14.17 3.86 12.13
N ASN A 35 15.12 4.16 11.23
CA ASN A 35 15.96 3.19 10.54
C ASN A 35 15.19 2.06 9.83
N VAL A 36 14.13 2.40 9.09
CA VAL A 36 13.33 1.41 8.35
C VAL A 36 13.97 1.13 7.00
N SER A 37 14.14 -0.17 6.70
CA SER A 37 14.65 -0.66 5.42
C SER A 37 13.66 -1.63 4.79
N LEU A 38 13.38 -1.46 3.49
CA LEU A 38 12.41 -2.26 2.74
C LEU A 38 12.84 -2.34 1.28
N SER A 39 12.71 -3.50 0.68
CA SER A 39 12.75 -3.66 -0.78
C SER A 39 11.40 -4.19 -1.27
N VAL A 40 10.94 -3.75 -2.44
CA VAL A 40 9.75 -4.29 -3.11
C VAL A 40 10.14 -4.67 -4.52
N LYS A 41 9.95 -5.95 -4.86
CA LYS A 41 10.23 -6.47 -6.20
C LYS A 41 9.09 -6.13 -7.16
N ARG A 42 9.36 -6.11 -8.45
CA ARG A 42 8.32 -5.93 -9.47
C ARG A 42 7.32 -7.10 -9.42
N GLY A 43 6.03 -6.79 -9.44
CA GLY A 43 4.96 -7.78 -9.32
C GLY A 43 4.86 -8.40 -7.93
N GLU A 44 5.37 -7.76 -6.88
CA GLU A 44 5.22 -8.20 -5.49
C GLU A 44 4.12 -7.41 -4.79
N ILE A 45 3.37 -8.06 -3.91
CA ILE A 45 2.42 -7.43 -3.00
C ILE A 45 3.01 -7.45 -1.59
N VAL A 46 3.43 -6.28 -1.11
CA VAL A 46 3.95 -6.12 0.24
C VAL A 46 2.94 -5.37 1.10
N SER A 47 2.55 -5.94 2.24
CA SER A 47 1.72 -5.26 3.23
C SER A 47 2.54 -4.73 4.39
N ILE A 48 2.24 -3.50 4.81
CA ILE A 48 2.76 -2.89 6.03
C ILE A 48 1.65 -2.88 7.06
N ILE A 49 1.88 -3.55 8.18
CA ILE A 49 0.95 -3.60 9.31
C ILE A 49 1.61 -3.04 10.58
N GLY A 50 0.82 -2.86 11.62
CA GLY A 50 1.29 -2.39 12.92
C GLY A 50 0.20 -1.59 13.65
N PRO A 51 0.34 -1.37 14.97
CA PRO A 51 -0.62 -0.63 15.76
C PRO A 51 -0.78 0.84 15.29
N ASN A 52 -1.80 1.51 15.82
CA ASN A 52 -1.97 2.95 15.59
C ASN A 52 -0.77 3.71 16.18
N GLY A 53 -0.27 4.69 15.45
CA GLY A 53 0.94 5.42 15.85
C GLY A 53 2.26 4.71 15.52
N ALA A 54 2.25 3.53 14.88
CA ALA A 54 3.47 2.81 14.51
C ALA A 54 4.34 3.50 13.44
N GLY A 55 3.88 4.62 12.84
CA GLY A 55 4.63 5.35 11.83
C GLY A 55 4.29 5.01 10.38
N LYS A 56 3.31 4.12 10.12
CA LYS A 56 2.94 3.63 8.77
C LYS A 56 2.64 4.76 7.77
N THR A 57 1.73 5.66 8.11
CA THR A 57 1.37 6.80 7.25
C THR A 57 2.53 7.76 7.05
N THR A 58 3.36 7.99 8.08
CA THR A 58 4.59 8.77 7.96
C THR A 58 5.54 8.12 6.97
N PHE A 59 5.74 6.80 7.07
CA PHE A 59 6.59 6.05 6.15
C PHE A 59 6.06 6.15 4.70
N PHE A 60 4.76 5.99 4.45
CA PHE A 60 4.18 6.21 3.12
C PHE A 60 4.39 7.64 2.59
N ASN A 61 4.29 8.64 3.47
CA ASN A 61 4.55 10.03 3.10
C ASN A 61 6.02 10.26 2.68
N LEU A 62 6.97 9.54 3.29
CA LEU A 62 8.37 9.54 2.88
C LEU A 62 8.55 8.90 1.49
N LEU A 63 7.93 7.75 1.24
CA LEU A 63 8.01 7.05 -0.03
C LEU A 63 7.40 7.86 -1.19
N THR A 64 6.34 8.60 -0.93
CA THR A 64 5.61 9.37 -1.94
C THR A 64 6.09 10.82 -2.10
N GLY A 65 7.07 11.26 -1.29
CA GLY A 65 7.66 12.60 -1.38
C GLY A 65 6.82 13.70 -0.75
N GLN A 66 5.79 13.38 0.00
CA GLN A 66 5.04 14.36 0.80
C GLN A 66 5.84 14.81 2.02
N LEU A 67 6.77 13.98 2.47
CA LEU A 67 7.76 14.30 3.49
C LEU A 67 9.15 13.91 2.96
N ALA A 68 10.15 14.73 3.26
CA ALA A 68 11.54 14.36 3.06
C ALA A 68 12.05 13.55 4.25
N PRO A 69 12.82 12.47 4.05
CA PRO A 69 13.47 11.76 5.13
C PRO A 69 14.52 12.65 5.82
N THR A 70 14.70 12.42 7.13
CA THR A 70 15.80 13.05 7.88
C THR A 70 17.11 12.32 7.64
N GLU A 71 17.04 10.98 7.52
CA GLU A 71 18.16 10.07 7.27
C GLU A 71 17.74 8.98 6.28
N GLY A 72 18.72 8.31 5.68
CA GLY A 72 18.51 7.19 4.79
C GLY A 72 18.14 7.57 3.36
N GLU A 73 17.88 6.57 2.54
CA GLU A 73 17.68 6.73 1.10
C GLU A 73 16.47 5.94 0.61
N VAL A 74 15.74 6.55 -0.33
CA VAL A 74 14.67 5.90 -1.10
C VAL A 74 15.09 5.88 -2.56
N ARG A 75 15.15 4.70 -3.16
CA ARG A 75 15.42 4.50 -4.59
C ARG A 75 14.21 3.88 -5.29
N PHE A 76 13.89 4.37 -6.46
CA PHE A 76 12.89 3.79 -7.33
C PHE A 76 13.54 3.47 -8.69
N ARG A 77 13.49 2.21 -9.10
CA ARG A 77 14.19 1.72 -10.30
C ARG A 77 15.69 2.05 -10.28
N GLY A 78 16.32 1.91 -9.11
CA GLY A 78 17.74 2.24 -8.90
C GLY A 78 18.06 3.74 -8.79
N GLN A 79 17.11 4.64 -9.12
CA GLN A 79 17.29 6.09 -9.02
C GLN A 79 16.93 6.59 -7.61
N ALA A 80 17.82 7.37 -6.97
CA ALA A 80 17.51 8.06 -5.72
C ALA A 80 16.41 9.10 -5.93
N ILE A 81 15.37 9.08 -5.08
CA ILE A 81 14.19 9.94 -5.24
C ILE A 81 13.92 10.82 -4.01
N ASN A 82 14.81 10.88 -3.02
CA ASN A 82 14.62 11.65 -1.78
C ASN A 82 14.19 13.10 -2.03
N GLN A 83 14.81 13.76 -3.01
CA GLN A 83 14.56 15.16 -3.35
C GLN A 83 13.42 15.38 -4.34
N LEU A 84 12.84 14.31 -4.89
CA LEU A 84 11.78 14.45 -5.87
C LEU A 84 10.44 14.72 -5.20
N PRO A 85 9.70 15.75 -5.63
CA PRO A 85 8.36 16.03 -5.13
C PRO A 85 7.35 14.98 -5.62
N PRO A 86 6.14 14.89 -5.00
CA PRO A 86 5.15 13.85 -5.31
C PRO A 86 4.81 13.73 -6.80
N HIS A 87 4.61 14.83 -7.50
CA HIS A 87 4.27 14.82 -8.92
C HIS A 87 5.40 14.25 -9.80
N ALA A 88 6.66 14.46 -9.42
CA ALA A 88 7.80 13.88 -10.14
C ALA A 88 7.89 12.36 -9.90
N ARG A 89 7.62 11.89 -8.66
CA ARG A 89 7.52 10.45 -8.36
C ARG A 89 6.35 9.79 -9.10
N ALA A 90 5.22 10.49 -9.22
CA ALA A 90 4.10 10.01 -10.03
C ALA A 90 4.49 9.84 -11.51
N LYS A 91 5.23 10.79 -12.10
CA LYS A 91 5.77 10.67 -13.46
C LYS A 91 6.73 9.50 -13.65
N LEU A 92 7.45 9.08 -12.59
CA LEU A 92 8.30 7.89 -12.61
C LEU A 92 7.51 6.58 -12.55
N GLY A 93 6.20 6.62 -12.24
CA GLY A 93 5.33 5.46 -12.15
C GLY A 93 4.97 5.01 -10.74
N MET A 94 4.96 5.94 -9.77
CA MET A 94 4.47 5.67 -8.41
C MET A 94 3.06 6.23 -8.24
N GLY A 95 2.04 5.36 -8.21
CA GLY A 95 0.67 5.73 -7.86
C GLY A 95 0.43 5.69 -6.35
N ARG A 96 -0.48 6.51 -5.83
CA ARG A 96 -0.92 6.46 -4.43
C ARG A 96 -2.41 6.73 -4.30
N THR A 97 -3.07 5.99 -3.40
CA THR A 97 -4.37 6.36 -2.84
C THR A 97 -4.20 7.05 -1.48
N PHE A 98 -5.24 7.69 -0.99
CA PHE A 98 -5.24 8.34 0.31
C PHE A 98 -6.19 7.63 1.27
N GLN A 99 -5.82 7.57 2.55
CA GLN A 99 -6.63 6.95 3.61
C GLN A 99 -8.06 7.49 3.66
N ILE A 100 -8.23 8.81 3.46
CA ILE A 100 -9.54 9.42 3.28
C ILE A 100 -9.71 9.67 1.77
N ALA A 101 -10.68 8.98 1.16
CA ALA A 101 -11.02 9.21 -0.24
C ALA A 101 -11.45 10.69 -0.43
N LYS A 102 -10.63 11.43 -1.17
CA LYS A 102 -10.88 12.86 -1.48
C LYS A 102 -11.07 13.04 -2.99
N PRO A 103 -12.13 12.45 -3.59
CA PRO A 103 -12.42 12.74 -4.96
C PRO A 103 -12.79 14.21 -5.11
N LEU A 104 -12.57 14.74 -6.30
CA LEU A 104 -13.03 16.08 -6.63
C LEU A 104 -14.55 16.03 -6.82
N THR A 105 -15.28 16.33 -5.77
CA THR A 105 -16.73 16.10 -5.65
C THR A 105 -17.58 16.88 -6.67
N ALA A 106 -17.06 18.01 -7.17
CA ALA A 106 -17.69 18.80 -8.21
C ALA A 106 -17.59 18.17 -9.61
N LEU A 107 -16.60 17.29 -9.81
CA LEU A 107 -16.36 16.59 -11.07
C LEU A 107 -17.06 15.22 -11.10
N ASN A 108 -17.35 14.71 -12.29
CA ASN A 108 -17.83 13.33 -12.44
C ASN A 108 -16.67 12.33 -12.33
N ALA A 109 -16.99 11.01 -12.33
CA ALA A 109 -15.99 9.96 -12.18
C ALA A 109 -14.97 9.97 -13.32
N LEU A 110 -15.40 10.16 -14.57
CA LEU A 110 -14.51 10.24 -15.73
C LEU A 110 -13.53 11.41 -15.61
N GLU A 111 -14.01 12.61 -15.31
CA GLU A 111 -13.19 13.80 -15.13
C GLU A 111 -12.17 13.65 -14.01
N ASN A 112 -12.54 13.01 -12.90
CA ASN A 112 -11.62 12.67 -11.82
C ASN A 112 -10.45 11.81 -12.29
N VAL A 113 -10.71 10.81 -13.13
CA VAL A 113 -9.69 9.89 -13.66
C VAL A 113 -8.86 10.56 -14.75
N MET A 114 -9.48 11.41 -15.60
CA MET A 114 -8.77 12.17 -16.64
C MET A 114 -7.63 13.03 -16.09
N ILE A 115 -7.75 13.57 -14.87
CA ILE A 115 -6.68 14.35 -14.25
C ILE A 115 -5.37 13.55 -14.17
N GLY A 116 -5.47 12.26 -13.81
CA GLY A 116 -4.30 11.36 -13.81
C GLY A 116 -3.78 11.09 -15.21
N ALA A 117 -4.68 10.91 -16.18
CA ALA A 117 -4.30 10.65 -17.57
C ALA A 117 -3.55 11.82 -18.22
N PHE A 118 -3.88 13.06 -17.87
CA PHE A 118 -3.16 14.26 -18.33
C PHE A 118 -1.69 14.34 -17.91
N LEU A 119 -1.26 13.51 -16.97
CA LEU A 119 0.16 13.47 -16.58
C LEU A 119 1.09 13.10 -17.75
N HIS A 120 0.59 12.28 -18.67
CA HIS A 120 1.35 11.75 -19.80
C HIS A 120 0.89 12.28 -21.16
N ASP A 121 -0.35 12.81 -21.27
CA ASP A 121 -0.94 13.25 -22.52
C ASP A 121 -1.67 14.57 -22.34
N ALA A 122 -1.29 15.55 -23.16
CA ALA A 122 -1.94 16.87 -23.16
C ALA A 122 -3.27 16.90 -23.98
N SER A 123 -3.56 15.87 -24.79
CA SER A 123 -4.76 15.79 -25.60
C SER A 123 -5.98 15.38 -24.77
N LEU A 124 -7.03 16.20 -24.82
CA LEU A 124 -8.30 15.94 -24.12
C LEU A 124 -8.94 14.60 -24.54
N ASN A 125 -8.95 14.30 -25.84
CA ASN A 125 -9.54 13.07 -26.35
C ASN A 125 -8.75 11.84 -25.87
N VAL A 126 -7.43 11.87 -25.97
CA VAL A 126 -6.55 10.78 -25.50
C VAL A 126 -6.69 10.57 -23.99
N ALA A 127 -6.71 11.66 -23.22
CA ALA A 127 -6.90 11.56 -21.76
C ALA A 127 -8.28 10.97 -21.40
N ARG A 128 -9.32 11.33 -22.15
CA ARG A 128 -10.68 10.79 -21.99
C ARG A 128 -10.74 9.29 -22.28
N ASP A 129 -10.17 8.86 -23.41
CA ASP A 129 -10.18 7.45 -23.81
C ASP A 129 -9.40 6.59 -22.80
N LYS A 130 -8.23 7.07 -22.36
CA LYS A 130 -7.45 6.41 -21.30
C LYS A 130 -8.21 6.34 -19.97
N ALA A 131 -8.86 7.41 -19.56
CA ALA A 131 -9.65 7.45 -18.34
C ALA A 131 -10.84 6.49 -18.42
N MET A 132 -11.52 6.41 -19.57
CA MET A 132 -12.62 5.45 -19.78
C MET A 132 -12.12 4.00 -19.69
N ALA A 133 -11.01 3.66 -20.34
CA ALA A 133 -10.39 2.34 -20.25
C ALA A 133 -10.02 1.97 -18.80
N VAL A 134 -9.55 2.94 -17.99
CA VAL A 134 -9.28 2.72 -16.56
C VAL A 134 -10.58 2.48 -15.80
N LEU A 135 -11.65 3.25 -16.07
CA LEU A 135 -12.96 3.03 -15.43
C LEU A 135 -13.54 1.66 -15.79
N GLU A 136 -13.36 1.18 -17.01
CA GLU A 136 -13.73 -0.18 -17.42
C GLU A 136 -12.96 -1.23 -16.61
N ARG A 137 -11.63 -1.08 -16.49
CA ARG A 137 -10.77 -2.00 -15.72
C ARG A 137 -11.17 -2.11 -14.26
N VAL A 138 -11.67 -1.04 -13.65
CA VAL A 138 -12.12 -1.06 -12.24
C VAL A 138 -13.63 -1.30 -12.12
N GLY A 139 -14.35 -1.61 -13.21
CA GLY A 139 -15.79 -1.89 -13.21
C GLY A 139 -16.68 -0.67 -12.93
N MET A 140 -16.19 0.55 -13.21
CA MET A 140 -16.91 1.81 -12.96
C MET A 140 -17.36 2.54 -14.21
N ALA A 141 -17.25 1.96 -15.41
CA ALA A 141 -17.61 2.63 -16.66
C ALA A 141 -19.07 3.15 -16.66
N HIS A 142 -20.00 2.41 -16.07
CA HIS A 142 -21.40 2.79 -15.92
C HIS A 142 -21.63 4.01 -15.01
N LEU A 143 -20.64 4.40 -14.21
CA LEU A 143 -20.64 5.56 -13.31
C LEU A 143 -19.87 6.75 -13.90
N ALA A 144 -19.34 6.67 -15.12
CA ALA A 144 -18.45 7.67 -15.70
C ALA A 144 -19.01 9.11 -15.63
N ALA A 145 -20.32 9.27 -15.89
CA ALA A 145 -21.00 10.58 -15.85
C ALA A 145 -21.49 10.98 -14.43
N ARG A 146 -21.43 10.08 -13.43
CA ARG A 146 -21.93 10.34 -12.08
C ARG A 146 -20.96 11.28 -11.34
N ARG A 147 -21.48 12.28 -10.62
CA ARG A 147 -20.66 13.15 -9.78
C ARG A 147 -19.99 12.36 -8.67
N ALA A 148 -18.71 12.62 -8.44
CA ALA A 148 -17.97 11.90 -7.40
C ALA A 148 -18.53 12.16 -5.98
N GLY A 149 -19.22 13.28 -5.78
CA GLY A 149 -19.95 13.58 -4.55
C GLY A 149 -21.13 12.66 -4.26
N ASP A 150 -21.74 12.06 -5.32
CA ASP A 150 -22.93 11.20 -5.24
C ASP A 150 -22.59 9.70 -5.21
N LEU A 151 -21.30 9.37 -5.22
CA LEU A 151 -20.81 8.00 -5.10
C LEU A 151 -20.89 7.48 -3.66
N THR A 152 -21.16 6.20 -3.49
CA THR A 152 -21.07 5.49 -2.21
C THR A 152 -19.63 5.46 -1.71
N LEU A 153 -19.40 5.04 -0.47
CA LEU A 153 -18.04 4.90 0.08
C LEU A 153 -17.20 3.92 -0.74
N SER A 154 -17.75 2.75 -1.06
CA SER A 154 -17.08 1.74 -1.88
C SER A 154 -16.73 2.27 -3.26
N GLU A 155 -17.68 2.92 -3.95
CA GLU A 155 -17.44 3.54 -5.26
C GLU A 155 -16.37 4.65 -5.20
N ARG A 156 -16.35 5.47 -4.13
CA ARG A 156 -15.28 6.48 -3.93
C ARG A 156 -13.92 5.85 -3.71
N ARG A 157 -13.82 4.76 -2.94
CA ARG A 157 -12.57 3.99 -2.75
C ARG A 157 -12.06 3.47 -4.08
N ARG A 158 -12.94 2.88 -4.87
CA ARG A 158 -12.61 2.36 -6.20
C ARG A 158 -12.24 3.48 -7.17
N LEU A 159 -12.88 4.64 -7.09
CA LEU A 159 -12.49 5.83 -7.87
C LEU A 159 -11.06 6.31 -7.51
N GLU A 160 -10.65 6.27 -6.24
CA GLU A 160 -9.27 6.57 -5.85
C GLU A 160 -8.26 5.59 -6.46
N VAL A 161 -8.59 4.30 -6.50
CA VAL A 161 -7.77 3.30 -7.21
C VAL A 161 -7.70 3.63 -8.71
N ALA A 162 -8.84 3.97 -9.34
CA ALA A 162 -8.88 4.37 -10.75
C ALA A 162 -8.00 5.61 -11.03
N ARG A 163 -8.05 6.63 -10.16
CA ARG A 163 -7.20 7.82 -10.27
C ARG A 163 -5.72 7.48 -10.17
N ALA A 164 -5.34 6.57 -9.27
CA ALA A 164 -3.97 6.10 -9.17
C ALA A 164 -3.53 5.30 -10.41
N LEU A 165 -4.41 4.47 -10.98
CA LEU A 165 -4.14 3.71 -12.22
C LEU A 165 -3.99 4.61 -13.45
N ALA A 166 -4.72 5.72 -13.51
CA ALA A 166 -4.63 6.68 -14.62
C ALA A 166 -3.23 7.32 -14.75
N LEU A 167 -2.43 7.30 -13.68
CA LEU A 167 -1.02 7.70 -13.69
C LEU A 167 -0.11 6.67 -14.40
N GLN A 168 -0.65 5.55 -14.91
CA GLN A 168 0.09 4.42 -15.50
C GLN A 168 1.23 3.93 -14.58
N PRO A 169 0.92 3.60 -13.32
CA PRO A 169 1.94 3.29 -12.33
C PRO A 169 2.57 1.91 -12.56
N GLN A 170 3.81 1.74 -12.08
CA GLN A 170 4.48 0.44 -11.93
C GLN A 170 4.29 -0.11 -10.52
N ILE A 171 4.10 0.78 -9.54
CA ILE A 171 3.75 0.45 -8.16
C ILE A 171 2.61 1.35 -7.70
N VAL A 172 1.64 0.78 -6.99
CA VAL A 172 0.56 1.52 -6.33
C VAL A 172 0.68 1.36 -4.82
N LEU A 173 0.75 2.50 -4.13
CA LEU A 173 0.73 2.57 -2.68
C LEU A 173 -0.71 2.76 -2.22
N LEU A 174 -1.27 1.76 -1.53
CA LEU A 174 -2.65 1.74 -1.05
C LEU A 174 -2.67 1.98 0.47
N ASP A 175 -3.37 3.03 0.90
CA ASP A 175 -3.44 3.43 2.32
C ASP A 175 -4.86 3.15 2.86
N GLU A 176 -5.04 1.99 3.53
CA GLU A 176 -6.28 1.53 4.17
C GLU A 176 -7.52 1.61 3.25
N VAL A 177 -7.39 1.19 2.00
CA VAL A 177 -8.45 1.32 0.99
C VAL A 177 -9.70 0.48 1.31
N MET A 178 -9.59 -0.52 2.17
CA MET A 178 -10.70 -1.38 2.59
C MET A 178 -11.37 -0.93 3.89
N ALA A 179 -10.90 0.16 4.50
CA ALA A 179 -11.48 0.68 5.74
C ALA A 179 -12.93 1.15 5.54
N GLY A 180 -13.84 0.67 6.41
CA GLY A 180 -15.25 1.02 6.37
C GLY A 180 -16.10 0.26 5.36
N LEU A 181 -15.52 -0.68 4.59
CA LEU A 181 -16.24 -1.56 3.68
C LEU A 181 -16.80 -2.78 4.43
N ASN A 182 -17.95 -3.27 3.98
CA ASN A 182 -18.51 -4.53 4.46
C ASN A 182 -17.78 -5.74 3.85
N GLN A 183 -18.05 -6.96 4.33
CA GLN A 183 -17.35 -8.18 3.88
C GLN A 183 -17.47 -8.44 2.37
N SER A 184 -18.64 -8.19 1.77
CA SER A 184 -18.86 -8.38 0.34
C SER A 184 -18.07 -7.36 -0.48
N GLU A 185 -18.06 -6.09 -0.05
CA GLU A 185 -17.29 -5.02 -0.70
C GLU A 185 -15.78 -5.28 -0.61
N VAL A 186 -15.28 -5.73 0.55
CA VAL A 186 -13.89 -6.15 0.74
C VAL A 186 -13.52 -7.28 -0.22
N ALA A 187 -14.38 -8.30 -0.36
CA ALA A 187 -14.14 -9.42 -1.27
C ALA A 187 -14.04 -8.96 -2.73
N HIS A 188 -14.92 -8.04 -3.16
CA HIS A 188 -14.88 -7.46 -4.50
C HIS A 188 -13.60 -6.63 -4.73
N GLU A 189 -13.17 -5.86 -3.73
CA GLU A 189 -11.97 -5.05 -3.85
C GLU A 189 -10.70 -5.91 -3.91
N ILE A 190 -10.62 -6.98 -3.09
CA ILE A 190 -9.53 -7.97 -3.18
C ILE A 190 -9.49 -8.62 -4.57
N ALA A 191 -10.64 -8.99 -5.14
CA ALA A 191 -10.71 -9.58 -6.47
C ALA A 191 -10.17 -8.63 -7.53
N LEU A 192 -10.58 -7.35 -7.49
CA LEU A 192 -10.07 -6.31 -8.38
C LEU A 192 -8.55 -6.15 -8.26
N LEU A 193 -8.03 -6.02 -7.03
CA LEU A 193 -6.60 -5.85 -6.81
C LEU A 193 -5.80 -7.08 -7.28
N LYS A 194 -6.32 -8.30 -7.12
CA LYS A 194 -5.72 -9.53 -7.64
C LYS A 194 -5.67 -9.54 -9.17
N GLU A 195 -6.73 -9.10 -9.82
CA GLU A 195 -6.78 -8.98 -11.27
C GLU A 195 -5.74 -7.97 -11.78
N LEU A 196 -5.65 -6.79 -11.14
CA LEU A 196 -4.64 -5.78 -11.46
C LEU A 196 -3.21 -6.29 -11.21
N HIS A 197 -2.98 -7.05 -10.15
CA HIS A 197 -1.71 -7.70 -9.86
C HIS A 197 -1.34 -8.74 -10.93
N ALA A 198 -2.29 -9.57 -11.35
CA ALA A 198 -2.08 -10.54 -12.43
C ALA A 198 -1.71 -9.89 -13.76
N GLN A 199 -2.06 -8.60 -13.96
CA GLN A 199 -1.64 -7.76 -15.08
C GLN A 199 -0.23 -7.14 -14.89
N GLY A 200 0.50 -7.51 -13.83
CA GLY A 200 1.88 -7.10 -13.54
C GLY A 200 2.03 -5.88 -12.64
N LEU A 201 0.95 -5.40 -12.01
CA LEU A 201 1.03 -4.28 -11.07
C LEU A 201 1.68 -4.71 -9.76
N THR A 202 2.54 -3.86 -9.23
CA THR A 202 3.18 -4.01 -7.92
C THR A 202 2.39 -3.24 -6.88
N PHE A 203 2.22 -3.79 -5.68
CA PHE A 203 1.50 -3.12 -4.60
C PHE A 203 2.32 -3.00 -3.32
N LEU A 204 2.23 -1.84 -2.69
CA LEU A 204 2.64 -1.63 -1.30
C LEU A 204 1.42 -1.13 -0.53
N ILE A 205 0.99 -1.85 0.51
CA ILE A 205 -0.33 -1.66 1.11
C ILE A 205 -0.19 -1.42 2.61
N ILE A 206 -0.83 -0.39 3.15
CA ILE A 206 -1.09 -0.29 4.59
C ILE A 206 -2.46 -0.90 4.85
N GLU A 207 -2.50 -1.90 5.70
CA GLU A 207 -3.75 -2.54 6.13
C GLU A 207 -3.70 -2.91 7.63
N HIS A 208 -4.87 -2.92 8.23
CA HIS A 208 -5.05 -3.37 9.61
C HIS A 208 -5.95 -4.63 9.71
N ASN A 209 -6.62 -4.99 8.62
CA ASN A 209 -7.43 -6.20 8.54
C ASN A 209 -6.53 -7.41 8.19
N LEU A 210 -6.19 -8.20 9.21
CA LEU A 210 -5.30 -9.35 9.06
C LEU A 210 -5.82 -10.44 8.11
N LYS A 211 -7.16 -10.54 7.92
CA LYS A 211 -7.74 -11.46 6.92
C LYS A 211 -7.41 -11.01 5.50
N VAL A 212 -7.46 -9.70 5.24
CA VAL A 212 -7.08 -9.11 3.95
C VAL A 212 -5.60 -9.34 3.71
N VAL A 213 -4.75 -9.02 4.70
CA VAL A 213 -3.30 -9.19 4.63
C VAL A 213 -2.95 -10.64 4.27
N ARG A 214 -3.56 -11.63 4.96
CA ARG A 214 -3.34 -13.05 4.70
C ARG A 214 -3.81 -13.50 3.32
N ALA A 215 -4.91 -12.93 2.82
CA ALA A 215 -5.52 -13.33 1.54
C ALA A 215 -4.83 -12.74 0.32
N PHE A 216 -4.03 -11.68 0.50
CA PHE A 216 -3.55 -10.87 -0.62
C PHE A 216 -2.04 -10.61 -0.63
N SER A 217 -1.33 -10.72 0.50
CA SER A 217 0.08 -10.32 0.58
C SER A 217 1.04 -11.48 0.31
N ASP A 218 2.06 -11.24 -0.52
CA ASP A 218 3.19 -12.14 -0.67
C ASP A 218 4.12 -12.03 0.55
N ARG A 219 4.29 -10.80 1.06
CA ARG A 219 5.14 -10.49 2.20
C ARG A 219 4.53 -9.40 3.07
N VAL A 220 4.77 -9.51 4.36
CA VAL A 220 4.28 -8.58 5.38
C VAL A 220 5.46 -7.99 6.14
N VAL A 221 5.42 -6.68 6.35
CA VAL A 221 6.35 -5.93 7.19
C VAL A 221 5.59 -5.34 8.36
N VAL A 222 6.11 -5.52 9.56
CA VAL A 222 5.47 -5.00 10.78
C VAL A 222 6.25 -3.81 11.30
N LEU A 223 5.55 -2.70 11.45
CA LEU A 223 6.08 -1.51 12.12
C LEU A 223 5.50 -1.39 13.52
N ASP A 224 6.34 -1.04 14.50
CA ASP A 224 5.94 -0.59 15.81
C ASP A 224 6.84 0.56 16.28
N ARG A 225 6.24 1.64 16.81
CA ARG A 225 6.94 2.84 17.32
C ARG A 225 8.02 3.36 16.38
N GLY A 226 7.71 3.38 15.09
CA GLY A 226 8.60 3.86 14.03
C GLY A 226 9.63 2.85 13.54
N LYS A 227 9.73 1.65 14.12
CA LYS A 227 10.74 0.64 13.78
C LYS A 227 10.11 -0.56 13.08
N GLN A 228 10.87 -1.19 12.20
CA GLN A 228 10.53 -2.50 11.66
C GLN A 228 10.89 -3.57 12.70
N ILE A 229 9.87 -4.29 13.22
CA ILE A 229 10.05 -5.32 14.25
C ILE A 229 9.99 -6.74 13.70
N ALA A 230 9.36 -6.95 12.53
CA ALA A 230 9.28 -8.25 11.87
C ALA A 230 9.04 -8.10 10.37
N GLN A 231 9.41 -9.15 9.62
CA GLN A 231 9.11 -9.31 8.19
C GLN A 231 9.05 -10.79 7.86
N GLY A 232 8.08 -11.19 7.03
CA GLY A 232 7.91 -12.59 6.61
C GLY A 232 6.61 -12.78 5.84
N THR A 233 6.19 -14.02 5.66
CA THR A 233 4.86 -14.36 5.14
C THR A 233 3.78 -13.96 6.13
N ALA A 234 2.54 -13.84 5.68
CA ALA A 234 1.43 -13.49 6.58
C ALA A 234 1.28 -14.51 7.72
N ASP A 235 1.44 -15.79 7.46
CA ASP A 235 1.31 -16.84 8.48
C ASP A 235 2.43 -16.80 9.54
N GLU A 236 3.68 -16.55 9.11
CA GLU A 236 4.81 -16.34 10.03
C GLU A 236 4.59 -15.13 10.94
N ILE A 237 4.16 -14.02 10.35
CA ILE A 237 3.94 -12.77 11.07
C ILE A 237 2.78 -12.90 12.07
N LEU A 238 1.67 -13.52 11.67
CA LEU A 238 0.49 -13.67 12.54
C LEU A 238 0.71 -14.64 13.70
N SER A 239 1.70 -15.53 13.61
CA SER A 239 2.12 -16.44 14.67
C SER A 239 3.30 -15.92 15.51
N SER A 240 3.89 -14.81 15.15
CA SER A 240 5.08 -14.24 15.82
C SER A 240 4.74 -13.66 17.21
N PRO A 241 5.39 -14.13 18.29
CA PRO A 241 5.16 -13.58 19.63
C PRO A 241 5.44 -12.08 19.73
N VAL A 242 6.48 -11.59 19.06
CA VAL A 242 6.85 -10.16 19.04
C VAL A 242 5.74 -9.31 18.40
N VAL A 243 5.12 -9.82 17.35
CA VAL A 243 4.02 -9.11 16.67
C VAL A 243 2.77 -9.13 17.55
N ILE A 244 2.43 -10.27 18.13
CA ILE A 244 1.30 -10.39 19.07
C ILE A 244 1.46 -9.41 20.24
N GLU A 245 2.64 -9.35 20.85
CA GLU A 245 2.95 -8.43 21.94
C GLU A 245 2.80 -6.97 21.53
N ALA A 246 3.28 -6.59 20.34
CA ALA A 246 3.15 -5.23 19.81
C ALA A 246 1.69 -4.79 19.64
N TYR A 247 0.80 -5.71 19.26
CA TYR A 247 -0.64 -5.42 19.13
C TYR A 247 -1.40 -5.44 20.46
N LEU A 248 -0.96 -6.25 21.43
CA LEU A 248 -1.56 -6.31 22.78
C LEU A 248 -1.14 -5.16 23.67
N GLY A 249 -0.03 -4.50 23.36
CA GLY A 249 0.60 -3.47 24.21
C GLY A 249 1.29 -4.08 25.43
N VAL A 250 2.50 -3.63 25.75
CA VAL A 250 3.19 -3.96 27.01
C VAL A 250 2.50 -3.18 28.13
N GLY A 251 1.54 -3.78 28.87
CA GLY A 251 0.92 -3.07 29.97
C GLY A 251 -0.36 -3.64 30.59
N HIS A 252 -0.84 -4.82 30.19
CA HIS A 252 -1.98 -5.46 30.86
C HIS A 252 -1.66 -6.91 31.24
N ALA A 253 -0.74 -7.09 32.16
CA ALA A 253 -0.73 -8.27 33.00
C ALA A 253 -1.95 -8.17 33.93
N GLY A 254 -3.11 -8.70 33.51
CA GLY A 254 -4.19 -8.90 34.44
C GLY A 254 -5.62 -9.01 33.93
N SER A 255 -5.99 -8.56 32.74
CA SER A 255 -7.41 -8.70 32.33
C SER A 255 -7.70 -8.70 30.82
N GLY A 256 -6.68 -8.69 29.97
CA GLY A 256 -6.85 -8.57 28.50
C GLY A 256 -6.61 -9.84 27.68
N ARG A 257 -6.25 -10.96 28.31
CA ARG A 257 -5.98 -12.23 27.59
C ARG A 257 -7.21 -12.79 26.85
N GLU A 258 -8.41 -12.54 27.34
CA GLU A 258 -9.65 -13.06 26.73
C GLU A 258 -10.09 -12.26 25.49
N ALA A 259 -9.97 -10.93 25.47
CA ALA A 259 -10.45 -10.10 24.37
C ALA A 259 -9.54 -10.18 23.13
N ALA A 260 -8.22 -10.25 23.31
CA ALA A 260 -7.28 -10.37 22.21
C ALA A 260 -7.19 -11.80 21.67
N SER A 261 -7.28 -12.82 22.55
CA SER A 261 -7.47 -14.21 22.13
C SER A 261 -8.76 -14.39 21.34
N ALA A 262 -9.85 -13.69 21.67
CA ALA A 262 -11.10 -13.74 20.92
C ALA A 262 -10.95 -13.11 19.51
N HIS A 263 -10.16 -12.07 19.35
CA HIS A 263 -9.92 -11.47 18.04
C HIS A 263 -9.01 -12.32 17.14
N VAL A 264 -8.00 -12.96 17.72
CA VAL A 264 -7.09 -13.90 17.04
C VAL A 264 -7.73 -15.28 16.89
N MET A 265 -8.47 -15.79 17.90
CA MET A 265 -9.12 -17.12 17.87
C MET A 265 -10.38 -17.17 17.00
N ASN A 266 -11.08 -16.06 16.75
CA ASN A 266 -12.16 -16.03 15.75
C ASN A 266 -11.64 -16.25 14.33
N VAL A 267 -10.35 -16.08 14.08
CA VAL A 267 -9.72 -16.42 12.79
C VAL A 267 -9.46 -17.93 12.67
N THR A 268 -9.18 -18.62 13.80
CA THR A 268 -8.78 -20.04 13.79
C THR A 268 -9.98 -21.01 13.83
N LYS A 269 -11.11 -20.63 14.46
CA LYS A 269 -12.29 -21.51 14.57
C LYS A 269 -13.14 -21.67 13.33
N VAL A 270 -13.02 -20.79 12.32
CA VAL A 270 -13.76 -20.89 11.05
C VAL A 270 -13.14 -21.93 10.10
N THR A 271 -11.93 -22.39 10.33
CA THR A 271 -11.22 -23.35 9.46
C THR A 271 -11.44 -24.83 9.83
N GLN A 272 -12.11 -25.16 10.94
CA GLN A 272 -12.37 -26.54 11.34
C GLN A 272 -13.84 -26.98 11.17
N GLY A 273 -14.74 -26.10 10.73
CA GLY A 273 -16.18 -26.39 10.58
C GLY A 273 -16.64 -26.85 9.19
N SER A 274 -15.74 -27.11 8.24
CA SER A 274 -16.12 -27.54 6.88
C SER A 274 -15.47 -28.85 6.46
N ARG A 275 -15.57 -29.86 7.35
CA ARG A 275 -15.38 -31.29 7.00
C ARG A 275 -16.29 -32.11 7.93
N ALA A 276 -17.53 -32.23 7.55
CA ALA A 276 -18.42 -33.33 7.87
C ALA A 276 -19.56 -33.36 6.81
#